data_c9e55a14809f186a0ac896a69562aa67
#
_entry.id   c9e55a14809f186a0ac896a69562aa67
#
_cell.length_a   1.000
_cell.length_b   1.000
_cell.length_c   1.000
_cell.angle_alpha   90.00
_cell.angle_beta   90.00
_cell.angle_gamma   90.00
#
_symmetry.space_group_name_H-M   'P 1'
#
loop_
_entity.id
_entity.type
_entity.pdbx_description
1 polymer ?
#
loop_
_entity_poly.entity_id
_entity_poly.type
_entity_poly.pdbx_seq_one_letter_code
_entity_poly.pdbx_strand_id
1 'polypeptide(L)'
;MNTHLEFFSEKQQQAQVKRIRELHQEACAQFREPGIDLPNTPFELLVRPEKMIICGDFNFTPDSESYKQMTAPILGKTPDLIDAWNTVHPDASRAPTCGVFDHKQWEKGPHCRDYFFLTQNLAQRIQEVSVNIKTDASDHQPIRLILEV
;
A
#
# COMPACT_ATOMS: atom_id res chain seq x y z
N MET A 1 3.01 -6.15 -4.30
CA MET A 1 2.23 -5.46 -5.37
C MET A 1 2.74 -4.05 -5.50
N ASN A 2 2.91 -3.53 -6.72
CA ASN A 2 3.16 -2.11 -6.99
C ASN A 2 1.96 -1.53 -7.73
N THR A 3 1.58 -0.29 -7.45
CA THR A 3 0.39 0.34 -8.02
C THR A 3 0.59 1.84 -8.26
N HIS A 4 -0.19 2.37 -9.20
CA HIS A 4 -0.39 3.79 -9.42
C HIS A 4 -1.90 3.98 -9.61
N LEU A 5 -2.58 4.57 -8.63
CA LEU A 5 -4.04 4.68 -8.66
C LEU A 5 -4.51 5.90 -9.44
N GLU A 6 -5.78 5.90 -9.76
CA GLU A 6 -6.48 6.98 -10.46
C GLU A 6 -6.34 8.31 -9.71
N PHE A 7 -6.04 9.37 -10.46
CA PHE A 7 -5.85 10.72 -9.92
C PHE A 7 -7.08 11.62 -10.08
N PHE A 8 -7.75 11.55 -11.24
CA PHE A 8 -8.80 12.51 -11.60
C PHE A 8 -10.19 12.13 -11.10
N SER A 9 -10.42 10.86 -10.80
CA SER A 9 -11.74 10.34 -10.41
C SER A 9 -11.68 9.62 -9.07
N GLU A 10 -12.14 10.30 -8.03
CA GLU A 10 -12.25 9.72 -6.68
C GLU A 10 -13.07 8.42 -6.68
N LYS A 11 -14.17 8.38 -7.44
CA LYS A 11 -15.00 7.17 -7.58
C LYS A 11 -14.21 5.99 -8.17
N GLN A 12 -13.40 6.22 -9.19
CA GLN A 12 -12.56 5.17 -9.78
C GLN A 12 -11.43 4.77 -8.84
N GLN A 13 -10.81 5.73 -8.16
CA GLN A 13 -9.79 5.48 -7.16
C GLN A 13 -10.33 4.60 -6.02
N GLN A 14 -11.50 4.91 -5.48
CA GLN A 14 -12.17 4.09 -4.46
C GLN A 14 -12.49 2.68 -4.98
N ALA A 15 -12.90 2.53 -6.24
CA ALA A 15 -13.13 1.21 -6.85
C ALA A 15 -11.82 0.42 -6.97
N GLN A 16 -10.71 1.06 -7.30
CA GLN A 16 -9.39 0.43 -7.33
C GLN A 16 -8.92 -0.01 -5.93
N VAL A 17 -9.11 0.83 -4.92
CA VAL A 17 -8.83 0.49 -3.51
C VAL A 17 -9.66 -0.73 -3.08
N LYS A 18 -10.96 -0.73 -3.39
CA LYS A 18 -11.83 -1.88 -3.14
C LYS A 18 -11.28 -3.14 -3.80
N ARG A 19 -10.87 -3.05 -5.08
CA ARG A 19 -10.33 -4.21 -5.81
C ARG A 19 -9.02 -4.73 -5.23
N ILE A 20 -8.13 -3.87 -4.76
CA ILE A 20 -6.90 -4.28 -4.05
C ILE A 20 -7.25 -5.11 -2.81
N ARG A 21 -8.21 -4.66 -2.02
CA ARG A 21 -8.66 -5.37 -0.81
C ARG A 21 -9.32 -6.72 -1.13
N GLU A 22 -10.12 -6.78 -2.19
CA GLU A 22 -10.72 -8.04 -2.70
C GLU A 22 -9.63 -9.02 -3.15
N LEU A 23 -8.62 -8.56 -3.90
CA LEU A 23 -7.48 -9.39 -4.32
C LEU A 23 -6.71 -9.96 -3.14
N HIS A 24 -6.57 -9.18 -2.07
CA HIS A 24 -5.96 -9.66 -0.84
C HIS A 24 -6.83 -10.73 -0.16
N GLN A 25 -8.14 -10.53 -0.05
CA GLN A 25 -9.06 -11.52 0.51
C GLN A 25 -9.06 -12.82 -0.31
N GLU A 26 -9.06 -12.72 -1.64
CA GLU A 26 -8.95 -13.87 -2.54
C GLU A 26 -7.62 -14.63 -2.33
N ALA A 27 -6.49 -13.92 -2.21
CA ALA A 27 -5.19 -14.54 -1.95
C ALA A 27 -5.17 -15.27 -0.60
N CYS A 28 -5.70 -14.66 0.45
CA CYS A 28 -5.79 -15.27 1.77
C CYS A 28 -6.74 -16.47 1.80
N ALA A 29 -7.85 -16.43 1.06
CA ALA A 29 -8.75 -17.56 0.92
C ALA A 29 -8.08 -18.74 0.22
N GLN A 30 -7.38 -18.48 -0.90
CA GLN A 30 -6.64 -19.50 -1.63
C GLN A 30 -5.49 -20.08 -0.80
N PHE A 31 -4.79 -19.26 0.00
CA PHE A 31 -3.72 -19.73 0.87
C PHE A 31 -4.23 -20.73 1.92
N ARG A 32 -5.41 -20.49 2.49
CA ARG A 32 -6.01 -21.35 3.50
C ARG A 32 -6.66 -22.60 2.94
N GLU A 33 -7.25 -22.48 1.78
CA GLU A 33 -7.97 -23.55 1.09
C GLU A 33 -7.48 -23.64 -0.36
N PRO A 34 -6.27 -24.18 -0.56
CA PRO A 34 -5.59 -24.19 -1.89
C PRO A 34 -6.27 -25.16 -2.75
N GLY A 35 -7.15 -25.37 -3.35
CA GLY A 35 -7.73 -26.32 -4.28
C GLY A 35 -6.86 -27.55 -4.59
N ILE A 36 -7.22 -28.27 -5.64
CA ILE A 36 -6.47 -29.45 -6.10
C ILE A 36 -5.25 -28.96 -6.89
N ASP A 37 -4.06 -29.43 -6.49
CA ASP A 37 -2.83 -29.19 -7.22
C ASP A 37 -2.62 -30.29 -8.27
N LEU A 38 -2.30 -29.89 -9.51
CA LEU A 38 -1.95 -30.78 -10.61
C LEU A 38 -0.53 -30.43 -11.11
N PRO A 39 0.52 -30.80 -10.38
CA PRO A 39 1.89 -30.39 -10.68
C PRO A 39 2.34 -30.83 -12.07
N ASN A 40 3.20 -30.04 -12.71
CA ASN A 40 3.71 -30.22 -14.05
C ASN A 40 2.63 -30.22 -15.16
N THR A 41 1.49 -29.59 -14.92
CA THR A 41 0.45 -29.35 -15.92
C THR A 41 0.16 -27.85 -16.05
N PRO A 42 -0.56 -27.41 -17.12
CA PRO A 42 -1.05 -26.04 -17.22
C PRO A 42 -2.01 -25.62 -16.07
N PHE A 43 -2.45 -26.56 -15.27
CA PHE A 43 -3.35 -26.37 -14.11
C PHE A 43 -2.64 -26.50 -12.77
N GLU A 44 -1.30 -26.44 -12.78
CA GLU A 44 -0.52 -26.38 -11.55
C GLU A 44 -0.94 -25.19 -10.67
N LEU A 45 -1.11 -25.46 -9.38
CA LEU A 45 -1.61 -24.47 -8.45
C LEU A 45 -0.50 -23.49 -8.03
N LEU A 46 -0.64 -22.25 -8.42
CA LEU A 46 0.20 -21.14 -7.92
C LEU A 46 -0.43 -20.56 -6.64
N VAL A 47 0.02 -21.04 -5.49
CA VAL A 47 -0.47 -20.54 -4.21
C VAL A 47 -0.03 -19.09 -3.99
N ARG A 48 -1.00 -18.20 -3.80
CA ARG A 48 -0.73 -16.80 -3.46
C ARG A 48 -0.47 -16.66 -1.95
N PRO A 49 0.56 -15.91 -1.53
CA PRO A 49 0.86 -15.73 -0.11
C PRO A 49 -0.20 -14.91 0.61
N GLU A 50 -0.45 -15.22 1.88
CA GLU A 50 -1.28 -14.40 2.76
C GLU A 50 -0.61 -13.06 3.12
N LYS A 51 0.72 -13.06 3.23
CA LYS A 51 1.50 -11.86 3.51
C LYS A 51 1.68 -11.03 2.25
N MET A 52 1.33 -9.74 2.33
CA MET A 52 1.38 -8.83 1.20
C MET A 52 2.01 -7.50 1.58
N ILE A 53 2.79 -6.95 0.66
CA ILE A 53 3.27 -5.57 0.67
C ILE A 53 2.75 -4.90 -0.58
N ILE A 54 2.14 -3.74 -0.43
CA ILE A 54 1.67 -2.90 -1.53
C ILE A 54 2.40 -1.57 -1.43
N CYS A 55 2.97 -1.09 -2.53
CA CYS A 55 3.65 0.20 -2.59
C CYS A 55 3.32 0.93 -3.88
N GLY A 56 3.54 2.22 -3.90
CA GLY A 56 3.38 3.06 -5.08
C GLY A 56 2.71 4.38 -4.81
N ASP A 57 2.35 5.08 -5.89
CA ASP A 57 1.54 6.28 -5.85
C ASP A 57 0.06 5.91 -5.78
N PHE A 58 -0.56 6.20 -4.65
CA PHE A 58 -1.98 5.94 -4.44
C PHE A 58 -2.86 7.13 -4.81
N ASN A 59 -2.26 8.26 -5.15
CA ASN A 59 -2.96 9.48 -5.55
C ASN A 59 -4.02 10.00 -4.55
N PHE A 60 -3.93 9.57 -3.28
CA PHE A 60 -4.77 10.07 -2.20
C PHE A 60 -3.92 10.57 -1.02
N THR A 61 -4.53 11.40 -0.19
CA THR A 61 -3.92 11.92 1.05
C THR A 61 -4.41 11.12 2.27
N PRO A 62 -3.71 11.19 3.43
CA PRO A 62 -4.09 10.42 4.63
C PRO A 62 -5.47 10.73 5.21
N ASP A 63 -6.05 11.86 4.89
CA ASP A 63 -7.38 12.31 5.34
C ASP A 63 -8.52 11.89 4.39
N SER A 64 -8.19 11.33 3.21
CA SER A 64 -9.16 10.95 2.17
C SER A 64 -10.01 9.73 2.53
N GLU A 65 -11.16 9.59 1.89
CA GLU A 65 -12.01 8.39 2.02
C GLU A 65 -11.32 7.14 1.43
N SER A 66 -10.53 7.28 0.37
CA SER A 66 -9.74 6.19 -0.20
C SER A 66 -8.72 5.64 0.79
N TYR A 67 -8.03 6.51 1.56
CA TYR A 67 -7.12 6.08 2.61
C TYR A 67 -7.85 5.35 3.75
N LYS A 68 -8.96 5.91 4.22
CA LYS A 68 -9.80 5.27 5.25
C LYS A 68 -10.30 3.90 4.79
N GLN A 69 -10.74 3.81 3.54
CA GLN A 69 -11.16 2.54 2.94
C GLN A 69 -10.00 1.54 2.87
N MET A 70 -8.79 1.99 2.48
CA MET A 70 -7.61 1.13 2.38
C MET A 70 -7.23 0.50 3.72
N THR A 71 -7.29 1.28 4.80
CA THR A 71 -6.90 0.88 6.15
C THR A 71 -8.06 0.39 7.03
N ALA A 72 -9.29 0.38 6.52
CA ALA A 72 -10.45 -0.11 7.24
C ALA A 72 -10.29 -1.61 7.59
N PRO A 73 -10.81 -2.09 8.73
CA PRO A 73 -10.78 -3.50 9.07
C PRO A 73 -11.36 -4.39 7.95
N ILE A 74 -10.78 -5.58 7.80
CA ILE A 74 -11.27 -6.60 6.85
C ILE A 74 -12.00 -7.68 7.66
N LEU A 75 -13.26 -7.91 7.34
CA LEU A 75 -14.05 -8.91 8.05
C LEU A 75 -13.52 -10.32 7.81
N GLY A 76 -13.58 -11.15 8.85
CA GLY A 76 -13.22 -12.56 8.77
C GLY A 76 -11.78 -12.86 9.17
N LYS A 77 -11.13 -13.79 8.48
CA LYS A 77 -9.78 -14.27 8.80
C LYS A 77 -8.66 -13.62 8.00
N THR A 78 -9.00 -12.66 7.14
CA THR A 78 -8.01 -11.95 6.30
C THR A 78 -7.31 -10.89 7.17
N PRO A 79 -5.97 -10.86 7.23
CA PRO A 79 -5.24 -9.81 7.95
C PRO A 79 -5.57 -8.43 7.39
N ASP A 80 -5.73 -7.44 8.27
CA ASP A 80 -5.89 -6.05 7.87
C ASP A 80 -4.66 -5.52 7.13
N LEU A 81 -4.86 -4.50 6.33
CA LEU A 81 -3.79 -3.74 5.71
C LEU A 81 -3.47 -2.53 6.59
N ILE A 82 -2.23 -2.44 7.01
CA ILE A 82 -1.72 -1.34 7.84
C ILE A 82 -0.81 -0.43 7.03
N ASP A 83 -0.78 0.83 7.38
CA ASP A 83 0.17 1.79 6.85
C ASP A 83 1.51 1.68 7.60
N ALA A 84 2.58 1.38 6.87
CA ALA A 84 3.91 1.20 7.45
C ALA A 84 4.43 2.47 8.16
N TRP A 85 4.15 3.66 7.62
CA TRP A 85 4.55 4.92 8.26
C TRP A 85 3.93 5.08 9.64
N ASN A 86 2.61 4.93 9.72
CA ASN A 86 1.90 5.09 11.00
C ASN A 86 2.28 4.03 12.03
N THR A 87 2.72 2.85 11.57
CA THR A 87 3.19 1.77 12.45
C THR A 87 4.53 2.13 13.12
N VAL A 88 5.44 2.76 12.38
CA VAL A 88 6.79 3.13 12.89
C VAL A 88 6.81 4.51 13.54
N HIS A 89 5.97 5.42 13.05
CA HIS A 89 5.94 6.82 13.46
C HIS A 89 4.53 7.24 13.93
N PRO A 90 3.96 6.62 14.98
CA PRO A 90 2.56 6.84 15.37
C PRO A 90 2.26 8.30 15.76
N ASP A 91 3.24 8.99 16.33
CA ASP A 91 3.09 10.36 16.83
C ASP A 91 3.76 11.42 15.94
N ALA A 92 4.38 11.01 14.83
CA ALA A 92 5.07 11.94 13.93
C ALA A 92 4.17 12.37 12.77
N SER A 93 4.30 13.63 12.38
CA SER A 93 3.72 14.10 11.12
C SER A 93 4.30 13.30 9.94
N ARG A 94 3.45 12.99 8.97
CA ARG A 94 3.87 12.26 7.79
C ARG A 94 4.82 13.09 6.93
N ALA A 95 5.94 12.50 6.53
CA ALA A 95 6.84 13.13 5.58
C ALA A 95 6.17 13.24 4.21
N PRO A 96 6.35 14.36 3.50
CA PRO A 96 5.78 14.55 2.17
C PRO A 96 6.50 13.69 1.14
N THR A 97 5.75 13.18 0.18
CA THR A 97 6.28 12.41 -0.95
C THR A 97 6.11 13.12 -2.30
N CYS A 98 5.41 14.25 -2.34
CA CYS A 98 5.30 15.12 -3.51
C CYS A 98 5.16 16.59 -3.09
N GLY A 99 5.33 17.51 -4.05
CA GLY A 99 5.25 18.96 -3.83
C GLY A 99 6.41 19.54 -3.03
N VAL A 100 7.50 18.81 -2.80
CA VAL A 100 8.68 19.29 -2.05
C VAL A 100 9.46 20.30 -2.88
N PHE A 101 9.64 20.06 -4.17
CA PHE A 101 10.36 20.92 -5.10
C PHE A 101 9.48 21.47 -6.23
N ASP A 102 8.50 20.72 -6.70
CA ASP A 102 7.57 21.13 -7.74
C ASP A 102 6.36 21.90 -7.17
N HIS A 103 6.57 23.19 -6.91
CA HIS A 103 5.53 24.08 -6.43
C HIS A 103 4.54 24.52 -7.53
N LYS A 104 4.85 24.29 -8.81
CA LYS A 104 3.96 24.65 -9.91
C LYS A 104 2.82 23.65 -10.06
N GLN A 105 3.12 22.38 -9.98
CA GLN A 105 2.13 21.31 -10.03
C GLN A 105 1.35 21.22 -8.71
N TRP A 106 2.04 21.47 -7.59
CA TRP A 106 1.51 21.27 -6.24
C TRP A 106 1.39 22.60 -5.46
N GLU A 107 0.49 23.47 -5.92
CA GLU A 107 0.27 24.81 -5.31
C GLU A 107 -0.07 24.77 -3.82
N LYS A 108 -0.68 23.67 -3.33
CA LYS A 108 -1.01 23.47 -1.91
C LYS A 108 0.21 23.09 -1.05
N GLY A 109 1.38 22.92 -1.67
CA GLY A 109 2.63 22.57 -1.00
C GLY A 109 2.83 21.07 -0.76
N PRO A 110 3.87 20.74 0.01
CA PRO A 110 4.28 19.35 0.23
C PRO A 110 3.20 18.52 0.93
N HIS A 111 2.96 17.31 0.41
CA HIS A 111 2.00 16.35 0.98
C HIS A 111 2.39 14.91 0.62
N CYS A 112 1.66 13.92 1.16
CA CYS A 112 1.93 12.51 0.93
C CYS A 112 0.90 11.90 -0.02
N ARG A 113 1.37 11.13 -1.02
CA ARG A 113 0.58 10.32 -1.94
C ARG A 113 1.15 8.91 -2.14
N ASP A 114 2.39 8.67 -1.70
CA ASP A 114 3.10 7.42 -1.85
C ASP A 114 3.14 6.67 -0.52
N TYR A 115 2.86 5.38 -0.55
CA TYR A 115 2.69 4.58 0.66
C TYR A 115 3.32 3.21 0.53
N PHE A 116 3.61 2.61 1.69
CA PHE A 116 3.71 1.18 1.89
C PHE A 116 2.54 0.73 2.77
N PHE A 117 1.66 -0.08 2.23
CA PHE A 117 0.68 -0.82 3.01
C PHE A 117 1.11 -2.29 3.11
N LEU A 118 1.02 -2.85 4.31
CA LEU A 118 1.40 -4.23 4.58
C LEU A 118 0.27 -4.95 5.27
N THR A 119 0.24 -6.27 5.15
CA THR A 119 -0.60 -7.09 6.03
C THR A 119 -0.16 -6.97 7.47
N GLN A 120 -1.10 -6.87 8.40
CA GLN A 120 -0.86 -6.61 9.83
C GLN A 120 0.11 -7.62 10.47
N ASN A 121 0.15 -8.85 10.00
CA ASN A 121 1.09 -9.87 10.47
C ASN A 121 2.57 -9.62 10.08
N LEU A 122 2.84 -8.56 9.32
CA LEU A 122 4.19 -8.06 9.03
C LEU A 122 4.58 -6.87 9.91
N ALA A 123 3.67 -6.30 10.70
CA ALA A 123 3.91 -5.07 11.48
C ALA A 123 5.19 -5.14 12.33
N GLN A 124 5.40 -6.24 13.05
CA GLN A 124 6.56 -6.41 13.94
C GLN A 124 7.90 -6.57 13.20
N ARG A 125 7.87 -6.78 11.88
CA ARG A 125 9.06 -6.90 11.04
C ARG A 125 9.50 -5.57 10.44
N ILE A 126 8.71 -4.51 10.58
CA ILE A 126 9.05 -3.19 10.05
C ILE A 126 10.14 -2.58 10.94
N GLN A 127 11.31 -2.35 10.39
CA GLN A 127 12.42 -1.71 11.08
C GLN A 127 12.52 -0.22 10.80
N GLU A 128 12.26 0.16 9.55
CA GLU A 128 12.36 1.56 9.13
C GLU A 128 11.38 1.86 7.99
N VAL A 129 10.76 3.03 8.07
CA VAL A 129 10.11 3.68 6.92
C VAL A 129 10.64 5.10 6.83
N SER A 130 11.16 5.48 5.68
CA SER A 130 11.72 6.82 5.48
C SER A 130 11.40 7.38 4.10
N VAL A 131 11.44 8.71 3.98
CA VAL A 131 11.27 9.46 2.74
C VAL A 131 12.53 10.29 2.49
N ASN A 132 13.11 10.20 1.31
CA ASN A 132 14.23 11.04 0.92
C ASN A 132 13.74 12.39 0.39
N ILE A 133 13.57 13.36 1.27
CA ILE A 133 13.11 14.71 0.93
C ILE A 133 14.20 15.62 0.34
N LYS A 134 15.42 15.12 0.12
CA LYS A 134 16.56 15.92 -0.32
C LYS A 134 16.83 15.87 -1.83
N THR A 135 16.24 14.90 -2.54
CA THR A 135 16.41 14.76 -3.99
C THR A 135 15.32 15.51 -4.75
N ASP A 136 15.70 16.14 -5.84
CA ASP A 136 14.84 16.81 -6.84
C ASP A 136 14.81 16.06 -8.18
N ALA A 137 15.24 14.80 -8.17
CA ALA A 137 15.32 13.96 -9.38
C ALA A 137 13.94 13.56 -9.95
N SER A 138 12.87 13.78 -9.20
CA SER A 138 11.47 13.51 -9.58
C SER A 138 10.56 14.49 -8.86
N ASP A 139 9.35 14.69 -9.35
CA ASP A 139 8.25 15.39 -8.69
C ASP A 139 7.73 14.62 -7.46
N HIS A 140 8.06 13.33 -7.37
CA HIS A 140 7.85 12.49 -6.19
C HIS A 140 9.15 12.13 -5.47
N GLN A 141 9.06 12.01 -4.16
CA GLN A 141 10.18 11.67 -3.27
C GLN A 141 10.25 10.15 -3.09
N PRO A 142 11.46 9.54 -3.19
CA PRO A 142 11.63 8.11 -2.91
C PRO A 142 11.23 7.76 -1.49
N ILE A 143 10.41 6.73 -1.34
CA ILE A 143 10.10 6.11 -0.05
C ILE A 143 10.88 4.81 0.12
N ARG A 144 11.32 4.50 1.34
CA ARG A 144 12.06 3.30 1.68
C ARG A 144 11.41 2.57 2.83
N LEU A 145 11.29 1.25 2.69
CA LEU A 145 10.86 0.33 3.73
C LEU A 145 11.98 -0.67 4.01
N ILE A 146 12.34 -0.87 5.28
CA ILE A 146 13.25 -1.94 5.72
C ILE A 146 12.43 -2.91 6.57
N LEU A 147 12.50 -4.19 6.19
CA LEU A 147 11.90 -5.30 6.90
C LEU A 147 12.95 -6.28 7.38
N GLU A 148 12.76 -6.83 8.56
CA GLU A 148 13.47 -8.03 9.01
C GLU A 148 12.93 -9.26 8.26
N VAL A 149 13.80 -10.07 7.68
CA VAL A 149 13.49 -11.26 6.87
C VAL A 149 13.57 -12.52 7.74
#